data_4101476ffb37c9809d545d5b51eb1406
#
_entry.id   4101476ffb37c9809d545d5b51eb1406
#
_cell.length_a   1.000
_cell.length_b   1.000
_cell.length_c   1.000
_cell.angle_alpha   90.00
_cell.angle_beta   90.00
_cell.angle_gamma   90.00
#
_symmetry.space_group_name_H-M   'P 1'
#
loop_
_entity.id
_entity.type
_entity.pdbx_description
1 polymer ?
#
loop_
_entity_poly.entity_id
_entity_poly.type
_entity_poly.pdbx_seq_one_letter_code
_entity_poly.pdbx_strand_id
1 'polypeptide(L)'
;MPRLKHPQLLGAQLSEMAARDRPSTVVGIPAVLTVVWMHWGHIANSVVLGWMSFMLVVMGIRLLVGWKWQSADPSRWRRLLNWRILISALYGVGWGGSMLVLNTSSLDVLTTFKVGTLTAALGVMLNSMSVVFVVYLAFLGPCWIALMVYIFFLSGFLSNQDAIICGVAVTIFGVVLVGASFSIARLTRMFFLRKFELDEALIQTRESHQREMKMSEKLAEQARRDALTGAYNRRYLTEQLDYQISTYFRTEQPFSIVSIDIDHFKHINDQHGHDIGDVVLKGISHVMSQTLREIDIYGRWGGEEFLCILPNTDTEEALVCAERLRNNVKQAQFNEAPSDLHVTASFGVTSAHHGDRVMDMLKRADLALYQAKTEGRDQVRCLKGAELTQKRMHA
;
A
#
# COMPACT_ATOMS: atom_id res chain seq x y z
N MET A 1 -7.85 15.81 -17.16
CA MET A 1 -8.84 15.06 -16.35
C MET A 1 -9.02 13.68 -16.98
N PRO A 2 -8.60 12.59 -16.38
CA PRO A 2 -8.93 11.26 -16.88
C PRO A 2 -10.45 11.11 -16.86
N ARG A 3 -11.04 10.89 -18.01
CA ARG A 3 -12.47 10.56 -18.12
C ARG A 3 -12.65 9.20 -17.43
N LEU A 4 -13.11 9.21 -16.18
CA LEU A 4 -13.57 7.99 -15.52
C LEU A 4 -14.46 7.25 -16.49
N LYS A 5 -14.06 6.05 -16.87
CA LYS A 5 -14.82 5.24 -17.80
C LYS A 5 -16.20 5.03 -17.17
N HIS A 6 -17.22 5.50 -17.81
CA HIS A 6 -18.64 5.44 -17.41
C HIS A 6 -19.07 4.12 -16.72
N PRO A 7 -18.47 2.92 -17.06
CA PRO A 7 -18.78 1.66 -16.41
C PRO A 7 -18.35 1.57 -14.94
N GLN A 8 -17.17 2.10 -14.55
CA GLN A 8 -16.67 1.97 -13.17
C GLN A 8 -17.52 2.77 -12.17
N LEU A 9 -17.92 3.98 -12.56
CA LEU A 9 -18.80 4.80 -11.73
C LEU A 9 -20.16 4.14 -11.55
N LEU A 10 -20.75 3.62 -12.63
CA LEU A 10 -22.03 2.91 -12.59
C LEU A 10 -21.92 1.67 -11.68
N GLY A 11 -20.84 0.89 -11.79
CA GLY A 11 -20.61 -0.26 -10.94
C GLY A 11 -20.56 0.09 -9.45
N ALA A 12 -19.82 1.14 -9.09
CA ALA A 12 -19.74 1.63 -7.71
C ALA A 12 -21.10 2.07 -7.17
N GLN A 13 -21.88 2.85 -7.95
CA GLN A 13 -23.22 3.29 -7.57
C GLN A 13 -24.17 2.09 -7.36
N LEU A 14 -24.11 1.11 -8.24
CA LEU A 14 -24.99 -0.05 -8.18
C LEU A 14 -24.59 -1.01 -7.05
N SER A 15 -23.30 -1.11 -6.73
CA SER A 15 -22.81 -1.84 -5.55
C SER A 15 -23.31 -1.20 -4.26
N GLU A 16 -23.22 0.12 -4.15
CA GLU A 16 -23.74 0.88 -3.01
C GLU A 16 -25.25 0.70 -2.85
N MET A 17 -26.00 0.79 -3.96
CA MET A 17 -27.43 0.55 -3.96
C MET A 17 -27.77 -0.86 -3.50
N ALA A 18 -27.03 -1.88 -3.95
CA ALA A 18 -27.24 -3.27 -3.52
C ALA A 18 -26.95 -3.47 -2.03
N ALA A 19 -25.96 -2.77 -1.48
CA ALA A 19 -25.66 -2.80 -0.04
C ALA A 19 -26.80 -2.21 0.80
N ARG A 20 -27.41 -1.12 0.34
CA ARG A 20 -28.53 -0.45 1.02
C ARG A 20 -29.88 -1.18 0.84
N ASP A 21 -30.01 -1.98 -0.20
CA ASP A 21 -31.26 -2.69 -0.54
C ASP A 21 -31.60 -3.80 0.46
N ARG A 22 -30.62 -4.53 0.97
CA ARG A 22 -30.87 -5.64 1.90
C ARG A 22 -31.63 -5.18 3.15
N PRO A 23 -31.13 -4.21 3.92
CA PRO A 23 -31.85 -3.75 5.09
C PRO A 23 -33.22 -3.14 4.73
N SER A 24 -33.33 -2.39 3.64
CA SER A 24 -34.59 -1.77 3.23
C SER A 24 -35.66 -2.79 2.82
N THR A 25 -35.24 -3.91 2.19
CA THR A 25 -36.16 -4.99 1.81
C THR A 25 -36.61 -5.77 3.04
N VAL A 26 -35.70 -6.05 3.99
CA VAL A 26 -36.05 -6.74 5.25
C VAL A 26 -37.05 -5.90 6.07
N VAL A 27 -36.86 -4.61 6.18
CA VAL A 27 -37.80 -3.68 6.84
C VAL A 27 -39.17 -3.66 6.12
N GLY A 28 -39.22 -3.92 4.82
CA GLY A 28 -40.46 -4.00 4.04
C GLY A 28 -41.33 -5.21 4.40
N ILE A 29 -40.78 -6.30 4.93
CA ILE A 29 -41.53 -7.52 5.28
C ILE A 29 -42.57 -7.24 6.40
N PRO A 30 -42.21 -6.66 7.56
CA PRO A 30 -43.17 -6.25 8.56
C PRO A 30 -44.28 -5.33 8.04
N ALA A 31 -43.91 -4.39 7.13
CA ALA A 31 -44.89 -3.50 6.55
C ALA A 31 -45.93 -4.24 5.66
N VAL A 32 -45.49 -5.22 4.85
CA VAL A 32 -46.39 -6.10 4.09
C VAL A 32 -47.29 -6.90 5.04
N LEU A 33 -46.74 -7.49 6.09
CA LEU A 33 -47.51 -8.27 7.07
C LEU A 33 -48.53 -7.39 7.84
N THR A 34 -48.18 -6.15 8.15
CA THR A 34 -49.11 -5.20 8.77
C THR A 34 -50.27 -4.91 7.85
N VAL A 35 -50.04 -4.67 6.54
CA VAL A 35 -51.12 -4.46 5.60
C VAL A 35 -52.03 -5.69 5.48
N VAL A 36 -51.46 -6.89 5.45
CA VAL A 36 -52.23 -8.17 5.46
C VAL A 36 -53.10 -8.26 6.72
N TRP A 37 -52.51 -8.10 7.90
CA TRP A 37 -53.21 -8.19 9.17
C TRP A 37 -54.39 -7.21 9.26
N MET A 38 -54.22 -6.00 8.78
CA MET A 38 -55.24 -4.95 8.81
C MET A 38 -56.41 -5.25 7.89
N HIS A 39 -56.22 -5.97 6.76
CA HIS A 39 -57.29 -6.24 5.80
C HIS A 39 -57.88 -7.64 5.93
N TRP A 40 -57.34 -8.44 6.82
CA TRP A 40 -57.82 -9.79 7.06
C TRP A 40 -59.26 -9.80 7.58
N GLY A 41 -60.18 -10.46 6.87
CA GLY A 41 -61.60 -10.49 7.20
C GLY A 41 -62.42 -9.29 6.78
N HIS A 42 -61.78 -8.18 6.33
CA HIS A 42 -62.47 -7.01 5.81
C HIS A 42 -62.63 -7.04 4.28
N ILE A 43 -61.76 -7.78 3.61
CA ILE A 43 -61.79 -8.03 2.16
C ILE A 43 -61.64 -9.53 1.95
N ALA A 44 -62.03 -10.06 0.79
CA ALA A 44 -61.85 -11.45 0.46
C ALA A 44 -60.40 -11.88 0.71
N ASN A 45 -60.15 -12.84 1.60
CA ASN A 45 -58.82 -13.26 2.00
C ASN A 45 -57.97 -13.76 0.84
N SER A 46 -58.56 -14.27 -0.24
CA SER A 46 -57.87 -14.64 -1.49
C SER A 46 -57.20 -13.45 -2.16
N VAL A 47 -57.82 -12.27 -2.13
CA VAL A 47 -57.27 -11.03 -2.70
C VAL A 47 -56.07 -10.57 -1.85
N VAL A 48 -56.20 -10.56 -0.52
CA VAL A 48 -55.15 -10.16 0.42
C VAL A 48 -53.94 -11.08 0.27
N LEU A 49 -54.18 -12.43 0.23
CA LEU A 49 -53.12 -13.40 0.04
C LEU A 49 -52.47 -13.31 -1.35
N GLY A 50 -53.25 -13.00 -2.40
CA GLY A 50 -52.72 -12.76 -3.73
C GLY A 50 -51.75 -11.57 -3.78
N TRP A 51 -52.16 -10.44 -3.17
CA TRP A 51 -51.30 -9.27 -3.05
C TRP A 51 -50.04 -9.56 -2.23
N MET A 52 -50.16 -10.22 -1.08
CA MET A 52 -49.04 -10.60 -0.24
C MET A 52 -48.04 -11.50 -1.00
N SER A 53 -48.55 -12.50 -1.69
CA SER A 53 -47.70 -13.39 -2.50
C SER A 53 -46.93 -12.65 -3.60
N PHE A 54 -47.61 -11.74 -4.29
CA PHE A 54 -46.97 -10.88 -5.29
C PHE A 54 -45.82 -10.05 -4.66
N MET A 55 -46.06 -9.40 -3.54
CA MET A 55 -45.08 -8.59 -2.83
C MET A 55 -43.87 -9.42 -2.38
N LEU A 56 -44.09 -10.59 -1.79
CA LEU A 56 -43.01 -11.48 -1.35
C LEU A 56 -42.16 -12.00 -2.53
N VAL A 57 -42.78 -12.33 -3.66
CA VAL A 57 -42.07 -12.72 -4.89
C VAL A 57 -41.20 -11.58 -5.40
N VAL A 58 -41.73 -10.36 -5.53
CA VAL A 58 -40.97 -9.18 -5.98
C VAL A 58 -39.82 -8.89 -5.01
N MET A 59 -40.03 -8.96 -3.71
CA MET A 59 -39.00 -8.78 -2.68
C MET A 59 -37.91 -9.85 -2.79
N GLY A 60 -38.29 -11.11 -2.97
CA GLY A 60 -37.35 -12.23 -3.19
C GLY A 60 -36.47 -12.03 -4.43
N ILE A 61 -37.10 -11.67 -5.56
CA ILE A 61 -36.35 -11.36 -6.81
C ILE A 61 -35.40 -10.17 -6.60
N ARG A 62 -35.85 -9.13 -5.87
CA ARG A 62 -35.04 -7.95 -5.56
C ARG A 62 -33.79 -8.34 -4.75
N LEU A 63 -33.91 -9.22 -3.76
CA LEU A 63 -32.77 -9.73 -2.97
C LEU A 63 -31.83 -10.58 -3.82
N LEU A 64 -32.37 -11.46 -4.67
CA LEU A 64 -31.58 -12.32 -5.57
C LEU A 64 -30.76 -11.51 -6.57
N VAL A 65 -31.37 -10.49 -7.18
CA VAL A 65 -30.65 -9.59 -8.11
C VAL A 65 -29.59 -8.79 -7.37
N GLY A 66 -29.88 -8.33 -6.15
CA GLY A 66 -28.90 -7.65 -5.29
C GLY A 66 -27.71 -8.54 -4.89
N TRP A 67 -27.95 -9.85 -4.68
CA TRP A 67 -26.88 -10.79 -4.38
C TRP A 67 -25.99 -11.09 -5.58
N LYS A 68 -26.59 -11.34 -6.76
CA LYS A 68 -25.85 -11.55 -8.03
C LYS A 68 -25.00 -10.35 -8.44
N TRP A 69 -25.34 -9.17 -7.95
CA TRP A 69 -24.61 -7.94 -8.28
C TRP A 69 -23.20 -7.92 -7.71
N GLN A 70 -22.97 -8.47 -6.51
CA GLN A 70 -21.67 -8.44 -5.83
C GLN A 70 -20.56 -9.19 -6.57
N SER A 71 -20.94 -10.14 -7.45
CA SER A 71 -20.02 -10.94 -8.25
C SER A 71 -20.11 -10.68 -9.76
N ALA A 72 -20.79 -9.60 -10.19
CA ALA A 72 -21.08 -9.38 -11.60
C ALA A 72 -19.92 -8.69 -12.34
N ASP A 73 -19.59 -9.24 -13.50
CA ASP A 73 -18.66 -8.64 -14.48
C ASP A 73 -19.20 -7.28 -14.98
N PRO A 74 -18.31 -6.26 -15.15
CA PRO A 74 -18.65 -4.95 -15.70
C PRO A 74 -19.47 -4.95 -16.99
N SER A 75 -19.28 -5.94 -17.86
CA SER A 75 -20.03 -6.12 -19.11
C SER A 75 -21.53 -6.35 -18.90
N ARG A 76 -21.92 -6.82 -17.71
CA ARG A 76 -23.32 -7.15 -17.35
C ARG A 76 -24.06 -6.02 -16.64
N TRP A 77 -23.39 -4.94 -16.23
CA TRP A 77 -23.99 -3.89 -15.40
C TRP A 77 -25.18 -3.19 -16.05
N ARG A 78 -25.15 -2.93 -17.36
CA ARG A 78 -26.31 -2.36 -18.06
C ARG A 78 -27.54 -3.29 -18.02
N ARG A 79 -27.35 -4.57 -18.22
CA ARG A 79 -28.44 -5.56 -18.16
C ARG A 79 -29.01 -5.64 -16.74
N LEU A 80 -28.16 -5.66 -15.75
CA LEU A 80 -28.57 -5.70 -14.35
C LEU A 80 -29.30 -4.40 -13.94
N LEU A 81 -28.89 -3.25 -14.44
CA LEU A 81 -29.59 -1.98 -14.21
C LEU A 81 -31.02 -2.05 -14.78
N ASN A 82 -31.21 -2.56 -16.01
CA ASN A 82 -32.55 -2.70 -16.60
C ASN A 82 -33.44 -3.64 -15.76
N TRP A 83 -32.90 -4.74 -15.27
CA TRP A 83 -33.62 -5.63 -14.32
C TRP A 83 -33.99 -4.87 -13.03
N ARG A 84 -33.10 -4.04 -12.53
CA ARG A 84 -33.37 -3.22 -11.32
C ARG A 84 -34.49 -2.22 -11.55
N ILE A 85 -34.51 -1.56 -12.68
CA ILE A 85 -35.57 -0.63 -13.05
C ILE A 85 -36.91 -1.39 -13.11
N LEU A 86 -36.95 -2.53 -13.78
CA LEU A 86 -38.16 -3.34 -13.90
C LEU A 86 -38.68 -3.82 -12.54
N ILE A 87 -37.79 -4.39 -11.70
CA ILE A 87 -38.17 -4.89 -10.37
C ILE A 87 -38.64 -3.74 -9.48
N SER A 88 -38.03 -2.57 -9.57
CA SER A 88 -38.45 -1.40 -8.81
C SER A 88 -39.82 -0.89 -9.26
N ALA A 89 -40.12 -0.91 -10.56
CA ALA A 89 -41.44 -0.62 -11.08
C ALA A 89 -42.49 -1.63 -10.58
N LEU A 90 -42.22 -2.92 -10.63
CA LEU A 90 -43.10 -3.96 -10.10
C LEU A 90 -43.33 -3.80 -8.59
N TYR A 91 -42.30 -3.44 -7.84
CA TYR A 91 -42.42 -3.15 -6.41
C TYR A 91 -43.30 -1.94 -6.15
N GLY A 92 -43.17 -0.87 -6.98
CA GLY A 92 -44.04 0.30 -6.93
C GLY A 92 -45.48 -0.04 -7.29
N VAL A 93 -45.71 -0.87 -8.30
CA VAL A 93 -47.04 -1.39 -8.63
C VAL A 93 -47.66 -2.14 -7.46
N GLY A 94 -46.90 -2.97 -6.75
CA GLY A 94 -47.36 -3.70 -5.58
C GLY A 94 -47.80 -2.79 -4.44
N TRP A 95 -46.98 -1.81 -4.09
CA TRP A 95 -47.32 -0.83 -3.04
C TRP A 95 -48.47 0.11 -3.49
N GLY A 96 -48.41 0.66 -4.67
CA GLY A 96 -49.50 1.49 -5.21
C GLY A 96 -50.80 0.70 -5.38
N GLY A 97 -50.69 -0.53 -5.89
CA GLY A 97 -51.81 -1.44 -6.07
C GLY A 97 -52.54 -1.79 -4.76
N SER A 98 -51.86 -1.75 -3.61
CA SER A 98 -52.53 -1.93 -2.31
C SER A 98 -53.62 -0.89 -2.07
N MET A 99 -53.47 0.33 -2.59
CA MET A 99 -54.50 1.38 -2.50
C MET A 99 -55.76 1.11 -3.35
N LEU A 100 -55.57 0.40 -4.47
CA LEU A 100 -56.65 0.12 -5.41
C LEU A 100 -57.33 -1.20 -5.10
N VAL A 101 -56.57 -2.26 -4.82
CA VAL A 101 -57.04 -3.64 -4.66
C VAL A 101 -57.58 -3.90 -3.27
N LEU A 102 -56.96 -3.31 -2.24
CA LEU A 102 -57.34 -3.50 -0.84
C LEU A 102 -58.22 -2.32 -0.38
N ASN A 103 -59.15 -1.85 -1.22
CA ASN A 103 -59.99 -0.70 -0.88
C ASN A 103 -61.16 -1.11 -0.01
N THR A 104 -61.43 -0.28 1.03
CA THR A 104 -62.61 -0.33 1.88
C THR A 104 -63.44 0.95 1.65
N SER A 105 -64.76 0.85 1.65
CA SER A 105 -65.66 1.93 1.28
C SER A 105 -65.85 3.05 2.30
N SER A 106 -65.06 3.05 3.41
CA SER A 106 -65.19 4.03 4.49
C SER A 106 -63.86 4.70 4.81
N LEU A 107 -63.90 5.98 5.18
CA LEU A 107 -62.75 6.71 5.75
C LEU A 107 -62.56 6.27 7.19
N ASP A 108 -61.94 5.13 7.37
CA ASP A 108 -61.69 4.55 8.67
C ASP A 108 -60.21 4.60 9.00
N VAL A 109 -59.90 4.14 10.21
CA VAL A 109 -58.50 3.99 10.74
C VAL A 109 -57.62 3.20 9.75
N LEU A 110 -58.20 2.22 9.04
CA LEU A 110 -57.53 1.38 8.06
C LEU A 110 -56.98 2.20 6.85
N THR A 111 -57.78 3.13 6.33
CA THR A 111 -57.37 3.98 5.19
C THR A 111 -56.25 4.94 5.58
N THR A 112 -56.32 5.53 6.78
CA THR A 112 -55.25 6.38 7.32
C THR A 112 -53.92 5.59 7.47
N PHE A 113 -54.02 4.38 7.97
CA PHE A 113 -52.83 3.50 8.08
C PHE A 113 -52.25 3.07 6.75
N LYS A 114 -53.09 2.83 5.71
CA LYS A 114 -52.57 2.51 4.34
C LYS A 114 -51.74 3.66 3.78
N VAL A 115 -52.23 4.90 3.90
CA VAL A 115 -51.53 6.09 3.47
C VAL A 115 -50.20 6.22 4.26
N GLY A 116 -50.23 5.98 5.57
CA GLY A 116 -49.06 5.98 6.44
C GLY A 116 -48.02 4.94 6.05
N THR A 117 -48.42 3.69 5.77
CA THR A 117 -47.52 2.61 5.34
C THR A 117 -46.92 2.86 3.96
N LEU A 118 -47.70 3.39 3.02
CA LEU A 118 -47.20 3.79 1.71
C LEU A 118 -46.20 4.93 1.82
N THR A 119 -46.47 5.93 2.65
CA THR A 119 -45.56 7.07 2.88
C THR A 119 -44.25 6.59 3.52
N ALA A 120 -44.34 5.70 4.50
CA ALA A 120 -43.15 5.10 5.11
C ALA A 120 -42.34 4.27 4.10
N ALA A 121 -43.00 3.48 3.24
CA ALA A 121 -42.34 2.72 2.19
C ALA A 121 -41.62 3.64 1.19
N LEU A 122 -42.23 4.75 0.80
CA LEU A 122 -41.62 5.76 -0.08
C LEU A 122 -40.34 6.35 0.55
N GLY A 123 -40.36 6.68 1.85
CA GLY A 123 -39.21 7.21 2.58
C GLY A 123 -38.05 6.21 2.70
N VAL A 124 -38.35 4.96 3.06
CA VAL A 124 -37.34 3.90 3.16
C VAL A 124 -36.70 3.61 1.79
N MET A 125 -37.49 3.57 0.74
CA MET A 125 -37.01 3.33 -0.64
C MET A 125 -36.22 4.52 -1.18
N LEU A 126 -36.50 5.73 -0.74
CA LEU A 126 -35.72 6.93 -1.10
C LEU A 126 -34.24 6.72 -0.76
N ASN A 127 -33.94 6.23 0.43
CA ASN A 127 -32.54 6.05 0.85
C ASN A 127 -31.81 4.93 0.06
N SER A 128 -32.51 3.85 -0.29
CA SER A 128 -31.85 2.72 -0.99
C SER A 128 -31.79 2.88 -2.50
N MET A 129 -32.84 3.38 -3.12
CA MET A 129 -32.97 3.43 -4.59
C MET A 129 -32.44 4.74 -5.20
N SER A 130 -32.38 5.83 -4.44
CA SER A 130 -31.97 7.15 -4.94
C SER A 130 -30.50 7.24 -5.33
N VAL A 131 -29.66 6.25 -4.95
CA VAL A 131 -28.27 6.15 -5.43
C VAL A 131 -28.23 6.15 -6.96
N VAL A 132 -29.23 5.54 -7.60
CA VAL A 132 -29.46 5.59 -9.05
C VAL A 132 -30.85 6.17 -9.30
N PHE A 133 -30.91 7.43 -9.66
CA PHE A 133 -32.14 8.23 -9.75
C PHE A 133 -33.26 7.56 -10.57
N VAL A 134 -32.93 6.97 -11.71
CA VAL A 134 -33.91 6.30 -12.59
C VAL A 134 -34.59 5.10 -11.91
N VAL A 135 -33.87 4.40 -11.04
CA VAL A 135 -34.41 3.25 -10.28
C VAL A 135 -35.46 3.69 -9.28
N TYR A 136 -35.22 4.82 -8.61
CA TYR A 136 -36.20 5.40 -7.69
C TYR A 136 -37.46 5.93 -8.43
N LEU A 137 -37.27 6.58 -9.57
CA LEU A 137 -38.43 7.05 -10.38
C LEU A 137 -39.29 5.86 -10.87
N ALA A 138 -38.68 4.74 -11.24
CA ALA A 138 -39.41 3.55 -11.63
C ALA A 138 -40.26 2.98 -10.48
N PHE A 139 -39.83 3.13 -9.23
CA PHE A 139 -40.62 2.77 -8.06
C PHE A 139 -41.70 3.81 -7.74
N LEU A 140 -41.34 5.09 -7.71
CA LEU A 140 -42.22 6.18 -7.30
C LEU A 140 -43.42 6.39 -8.28
N GLY A 141 -43.16 6.26 -9.59
CA GLY A 141 -44.17 6.51 -10.61
C GLY A 141 -45.47 5.69 -10.45
N PRO A 142 -45.42 4.38 -10.40
CA PRO A 142 -46.60 3.53 -10.16
C PRO A 142 -47.31 3.82 -8.84
N CYS A 143 -46.55 4.08 -7.77
CA CYS A 143 -47.14 4.44 -6.46
C CYS A 143 -47.90 5.73 -6.55
N TRP A 144 -47.34 6.75 -7.20
CA TRP A 144 -48.00 8.06 -7.36
C TRP A 144 -49.24 7.97 -8.23
N ILE A 145 -49.19 7.29 -9.37
CA ILE A 145 -50.35 7.08 -10.24
C ILE A 145 -51.47 6.38 -9.49
N ALA A 146 -51.18 5.28 -8.78
CA ALA A 146 -52.19 4.55 -8.04
C ALA A 146 -52.85 5.40 -6.93
N LEU A 147 -52.05 6.22 -6.24
CA LEU A 147 -52.57 7.12 -5.22
C LEU A 147 -53.46 8.22 -5.81
N MET A 148 -53.14 8.78 -6.99
CA MET A 148 -53.97 9.73 -7.69
C MET A 148 -55.28 9.11 -8.14
N VAL A 149 -55.26 7.92 -8.75
CA VAL A 149 -56.47 7.18 -9.14
C VAL A 149 -57.37 6.94 -7.91
N TYR A 150 -56.76 6.55 -6.79
CA TYR A 150 -57.51 6.35 -5.54
C TYR A 150 -58.21 7.64 -5.08
N ILE A 151 -57.49 8.74 -4.99
CA ILE A 151 -58.02 10.05 -4.51
C ILE A 151 -59.17 10.54 -5.40
N PHE A 152 -59.01 10.52 -6.72
CA PHE A 152 -59.96 11.14 -7.61
C PHE A 152 -61.14 10.25 -8.04
N PHE A 153 -60.94 8.92 -8.04
CA PHE A 153 -61.94 8.01 -8.63
C PHE A 153 -62.53 6.98 -7.66
N LEU A 154 -61.78 6.61 -6.59
CA LEU A 154 -62.18 5.49 -5.75
C LEU A 154 -62.48 5.89 -4.30
N SER A 155 -62.14 7.10 -3.89
CA SER A 155 -62.29 7.53 -2.48
C SER A 155 -63.74 7.71 -2.06
N GLY A 156 -64.69 7.95 -2.94
CA GLY A 156 -66.15 7.98 -2.71
C GLY A 156 -66.71 8.82 -1.56
N PHE A 157 -65.86 9.13 -0.60
CA PHE A 157 -66.16 9.86 0.63
C PHE A 157 -65.56 11.29 0.68
N LEU A 158 -64.66 11.61 -0.30
CA LEU A 158 -64.10 12.96 -0.37
C LEU A 158 -65.01 13.84 -1.21
N SER A 159 -65.28 15.07 -0.73
CA SER A 159 -65.84 16.08 -1.61
C SER A 159 -64.86 16.40 -2.78
N ASN A 160 -65.36 16.94 -3.87
CA ASN A 160 -64.51 17.34 -4.96
C ASN A 160 -63.41 18.34 -4.54
N GLN A 161 -63.70 19.20 -3.56
CA GLN A 161 -62.70 20.14 -3.02
C GLN A 161 -61.63 19.43 -2.21
N ASP A 162 -61.99 18.48 -1.36
CA ASP A 162 -61.05 17.70 -0.55
C ASP A 162 -60.17 16.82 -1.43
N ALA A 163 -60.71 16.20 -2.47
CA ALA A 163 -59.99 15.43 -3.44
C ALA A 163 -58.93 16.28 -4.18
N ILE A 164 -59.28 17.51 -4.55
CA ILE A 164 -58.32 18.45 -5.14
C ILE A 164 -57.22 18.83 -4.16
N ILE A 165 -57.56 19.15 -2.90
CA ILE A 165 -56.57 19.49 -1.87
C ILE A 165 -55.61 18.34 -1.62
N CYS A 166 -56.12 17.12 -1.46
CA CYS A 166 -55.32 15.92 -1.28
C CYS A 166 -54.44 15.65 -2.51
N GLY A 167 -54.98 15.78 -3.72
CA GLY A 167 -54.23 15.61 -4.98
C GLY A 167 -53.05 16.58 -5.10
N VAL A 168 -53.30 17.86 -4.74
CA VAL A 168 -52.24 18.88 -4.73
C VAL A 168 -51.19 18.55 -3.68
N ALA A 169 -51.57 18.19 -2.45
CA ALA A 169 -50.63 17.83 -1.40
C ALA A 169 -49.73 16.62 -1.78
N VAL A 170 -50.32 15.57 -2.36
CA VAL A 170 -49.61 14.39 -2.83
C VAL A 170 -48.66 14.75 -4.01
N THR A 171 -49.11 15.67 -4.88
CA THR A 171 -48.23 16.14 -5.99
C THR A 171 -47.04 16.91 -5.46
N ILE A 172 -47.22 17.82 -4.50
CA ILE A 172 -46.13 18.56 -3.86
C ILE A 172 -45.19 17.59 -3.18
N PHE A 173 -45.72 16.63 -2.43
CA PHE A 173 -44.90 15.61 -1.78
C PHE A 173 -44.08 14.77 -2.78
N GLY A 174 -44.69 14.35 -3.87
CA GLY A 174 -44.00 13.66 -4.98
C GLY A 174 -42.87 14.49 -5.58
N VAL A 175 -43.06 15.77 -5.82
CA VAL A 175 -42.01 16.68 -6.31
C VAL A 175 -40.87 16.80 -5.33
N VAL A 176 -41.15 16.89 -4.02
CA VAL A 176 -40.13 16.91 -2.97
C VAL A 176 -39.31 15.62 -2.97
N LEU A 177 -39.96 14.45 -3.10
CA LEU A 177 -39.27 13.15 -3.16
C LEU A 177 -38.40 13.03 -4.41
N VAL A 178 -38.88 13.49 -5.56
CA VAL A 178 -38.06 13.52 -6.80
C VAL A 178 -36.85 14.42 -6.63
N GLY A 179 -37.02 15.62 -6.08
CA GLY A 179 -35.91 16.53 -5.79
C GLY A 179 -34.87 15.97 -4.81
N ALA A 180 -35.36 15.34 -3.74
CA ALA A 180 -34.50 14.68 -2.76
C ALA A 180 -33.72 13.52 -3.39
N SER A 181 -34.39 12.68 -4.20
CA SER A 181 -33.75 11.57 -4.92
C SER A 181 -32.67 12.07 -5.88
N PHE A 182 -32.95 13.12 -6.64
CA PHE A 182 -31.99 13.74 -7.55
C PHE A 182 -30.77 14.27 -6.78
N SER A 183 -31.00 14.94 -5.66
CA SER A 183 -29.93 15.47 -4.81
C SER A 183 -29.04 14.35 -4.24
N ILE A 184 -29.65 13.28 -3.74
CA ILE A 184 -28.93 12.10 -3.23
C ILE A 184 -28.09 11.45 -4.35
N ALA A 185 -28.68 11.24 -5.52
CA ALA A 185 -27.98 10.67 -6.67
C ALA A 185 -26.77 11.54 -7.09
N ARG A 186 -26.95 12.86 -7.12
CA ARG A 186 -25.90 13.82 -7.44
C ARG A 186 -24.76 13.79 -6.42
N LEU A 187 -25.09 13.83 -5.13
CA LEU A 187 -24.10 13.76 -4.04
C LEU A 187 -23.33 12.44 -4.06
N THR A 188 -24.03 11.33 -4.22
CA THR A 188 -23.41 10.00 -4.31
C THR A 188 -22.45 9.92 -5.51
N ARG A 189 -22.87 10.45 -6.65
CA ARG A 189 -22.01 10.52 -7.84
C ARG A 189 -20.75 11.34 -7.58
N MET A 190 -20.89 12.53 -6.98
CA MET A 190 -19.73 13.37 -6.65
C MET A 190 -18.79 12.69 -5.66
N PHE A 191 -19.35 12.02 -4.65
CA PHE A 191 -18.56 11.26 -3.67
C PHE A 191 -17.68 10.19 -4.34
N PHE A 192 -18.26 9.37 -5.24
CA PHE A 192 -17.49 8.34 -5.94
C PHE A 192 -16.43 8.95 -6.87
N LEU A 193 -16.75 10.03 -7.58
CA LEU A 193 -15.77 10.72 -8.42
C LEU A 193 -14.57 11.20 -7.61
N ARG A 194 -14.83 11.85 -6.46
CA ARG A 194 -13.77 12.32 -5.56
C ARG A 194 -12.95 11.18 -4.97
N LYS A 195 -13.62 10.10 -4.59
CA LYS A 195 -12.94 8.91 -4.09
C LYS A 195 -11.96 8.33 -5.11
N PHE A 196 -12.37 8.18 -6.37
CA PHE A 196 -11.50 7.68 -7.44
C PHE A 196 -10.32 8.61 -7.72
N GLU A 197 -10.55 9.94 -7.74
CA GLU A 197 -9.47 10.92 -7.90
C GLU A 197 -8.44 10.82 -6.76
N LEU A 198 -8.93 10.66 -5.52
CA LEU A 198 -8.07 10.52 -4.35
C LEU A 198 -7.26 9.22 -4.36
N ASP A 199 -7.90 8.10 -4.72
CA ASP A 199 -7.24 6.79 -4.81
C ASP A 199 -6.14 6.82 -5.89
N GLU A 200 -6.39 7.43 -7.05
CA GLU A 200 -5.40 7.60 -8.11
C GLU A 200 -4.22 8.48 -7.67
N ALA A 201 -4.50 9.62 -7.02
CA ALA A 201 -3.48 10.51 -6.48
C ALA A 201 -2.61 9.81 -5.41
N LEU A 202 -3.23 9.00 -4.54
CA LEU A 202 -2.52 8.21 -3.53
C LEU A 202 -1.56 7.19 -4.17
N ILE A 203 -1.99 6.50 -5.23
CA ILE A 203 -1.14 5.54 -5.95
C ILE A 203 0.06 6.27 -6.56
N GLN A 204 -0.16 7.38 -7.26
CA GLN A 204 0.90 8.17 -7.88
C GLN A 204 1.92 8.69 -6.85
N THR A 205 1.42 9.20 -5.71
CA THR A 205 2.28 9.69 -4.62
C THR A 205 3.15 8.57 -4.04
N ARG A 206 2.58 7.38 -3.82
CA ARG A 206 3.32 6.21 -3.33
C ARG A 206 4.41 5.76 -4.30
N GLU A 207 4.10 5.71 -5.59
CA GLU A 207 5.08 5.34 -6.63
C GLU A 207 6.23 6.35 -6.71
N SER A 208 5.90 7.66 -6.65
CA SER A 208 6.92 8.72 -6.65
C SER A 208 7.85 8.59 -5.44
N HIS A 209 7.28 8.42 -4.24
CA HIS A 209 8.06 8.26 -3.01
C HIS A 209 8.96 7.02 -3.04
N GLN A 210 8.47 5.91 -3.59
CA GLN A 210 9.29 4.70 -3.75
C GLN A 210 10.45 4.91 -4.74
N ARG A 211 10.25 5.67 -5.82
CA ARG A 211 11.33 6.03 -6.76
C ARG A 211 12.39 6.91 -6.09
N GLU A 212 11.96 7.91 -5.32
CA GLU A 212 12.85 8.79 -4.56
C GLU A 212 13.69 8.00 -3.56
N MET A 213 13.09 7.10 -2.79
CA MET A 213 13.82 6.24 -1.84
C MET A 213 14.88 5.38 -2.54
N LYS A 214 14.51 4.69 -3.62
CA LYS A 214 15.46 3.88 -4.40
C LYS A 214 16.60 4.71 -5.00
N MET A 215 16.30 5.94 -5.44
CA MET A 215 17.33 6.83 -5.97
C MET A 215 18.26 7.31 -4.85
N SER A 216 17.72 7.67 -3.69
CA SER A 216 18.50 8.05 -2.51
C SER A 216 19.42 6.92 -2.04
N GLU A 217 18.92 5.67 -1.99
CA GLU A 217 19.74 4.50 -1.64
C GLU A 217 20.90 4.30 -2.64
N LYS A 218 20.62 4.41 -3.94
CA LYS A 218 21.68 4.32 -4.97
C LYS A 218 22.73 5.41 -4.82
N LEU A 219 22.31 6.64 -4.60
CA LEU A 219 23.23 7.76 -4.38
C LEU A 219 24.05 7.57 -3.09
N ALA A 220 23.44 7.08 -2.01
CA ALA A 220 24.14 6.76 -0.79
C ALA A 220 25.18 5.64 -0.99
N GLU A 221 24.84 4.58 -1.72
CA GLU A 221 25.78 3.50 -2.04
C GLU A 221 26.92 3.98 -2.92
N GLN A 222 26.64 4.80 -3.95
CA GLN A 222 27.71 5.42 -4.77
C GLN A 222 28.61 6.33 -3.93
N ALA A 223 28.06 7.07 -2.99
CA ALA A 223 28.82 7.94 -2.11
C ALA A 223 29.69 7.20 -1.07
N ARG A 224 29.50 5.86 -0.91
CA ARG A 224 30.27 4.99 -0.02
C ARG A 224 31.45 4.33 -0.71
N ARG A 225 31.49 4.32 -2.03
CA ARG A 225 32.52 3.65 -2.83
C ARG A 225 33.63 4.59 -3.25
N ASP A 226 34.85 4.04 -3.41
CA ASP A 226 35.94 4.70 -4.11
C ASP A 226 35.73 4.61 -5.61
N ALA A 227 35.82 5.74 -6.30
CA ALA A 227 35.49 5.84 -7.72
C ALA A 227 36.45 5.02 -8.64
N LEU A 228 37.70 4.81 -8.21
CA LEU A 228 38.69 4.08 -8.97
C LEU A 228 38.58 2.57 -8.80
N THR A 229 38.51 2.14 -7.55
CA THR A 229 38.64 0.70 -7.16
C THR A 229 37.32 0.01 -6.97
N GLY A 230 36.20 0.74 -6.80
CA GLY A 230 34.91 0.20 -6.43
C GLY A 230 34.82 -0.35 -5.00
N ALA A 231 35.93 -0.43 -4.27
CA ALA A 231 35.98 -0.75 -2.85
C ALA A 231 35.29 0.34 -2.01
N TYR A 232 35.02 0.08 -0.73
CA TYR A 232 34.52 1.14 0.13
C TYR A 232 35.54 2.26 0.30
N ASN A 233 35.03 3.51 0.47
CA ASN A 233 35.90 4.66 0.70
C ASN A 233 36.19 4.86 2.18
N ARG A 234 37.16 5.70 2.51
CA ARG A 234 37.60 6.02 3.87
C ARG A 234 36.45 6.45 4.78
N ARG A 235 35.49 7.24 4.28
CA ARG A 235 34.36 7.71 5.08
C ARG A 235 33.51 6.53 5.57
N TYR A 236 33.14 5.64 4.67
CA TYR A 236 32.35 4.46 5.02
C TYR A 236 33.10 3.51 5.97
N LEU A 237 34.40 3.30 5.74
CA LEU A 237 35.24 2.52 6.64
C LEU A 237 35.28 3.11 8.06
N THR A 238 35.34 4.43 8.19
CA THR A 238 35.31 5.09 9.49
C THR A 238 33.98 4.86 10.20
N GLU A 239 32.85 5.01 9.48
CA GLU A 239 31.52 4.74 10.01
C GLU A 239 31.38 3.27 10.48
N GLN A 240 31.96 2.33 9.73
CA GLN A 240 31.95 0.90 10.10
C GLN A 240 32.84 0.59 11.29
N LEU A 241 33.99 1.24 11.43
CA LEU A 241 34.86 1.09 12.60
C LEU A 241 34.14 1.57 13.88
N ASP A 242 33.48 2.71 13.84
CA ASP A 242 32.69 3.22 14.97
C ASP A 242 31.57 2.26 15.35
N TYR A 243 30.91 1.66 14.37
CA TYR A 243 29.90 0.63 14.59
C TYR A 243 30.47 -0.63 15.23
N GLN A 244 31.60 -1.14 14.71
CA GLN A 244 32.22 -2.36 15.23
C GLN A 244 32.76 -2.18 16.66
N ILE A 245 33.37 -1.06 16.98
CA ILE A 245 33.79 -0.73 18.36
C ILE A 245 32.59 -0.68 19.30
N SER A 246 31.52 -0.03 18.91
CA SER A 246 30.30 0.05 19.72
C SER A 246 29.68 -1.33 19.94
N THR A 247 29.74 -2.20 18.92
CA THR A 247 29.27 -3.59 19.00
C THR A 247 30.15 -4.41 19.92
N TYR A 248 31.47 -4.29 19.81
CA TYR A 248 32.44 -4.98 20.68
C TYR A 248 32.20 -4.65 22.16
N PHE A 249 32.02 -3.40 22.52
CA PHE A 249 31.73 -3.00 23.91
C PHE A 249 30.42 -3.60 24.46
N ARG A 250 29.47 -3.91 23.61
CA ARG A 250 28.18 -4.49 24.02
C ARG A 250 28.17 -6.00 24.06
N THR A 251 28.84 -6.64 23.12
CA THR A 251 28.71 -8.08 22.86
C THR A 251 29.99 -8.87 23.22
N GLU A 252 31.10 -8.18 23.42
CA GLU A 252 32.47 -8.77 23.62
C GLU A 252 32.92 -9.64 22.44
N GLN A 253 32.20 -9.62 21.31
CA GLN A 253 32.62 -10.36 20.13
C GLN A 253 33.84 -9.72 19.50
N PRO A 254 34.95 -10.48 19.30
CA PRO A 254 36.20 -9.92 18.81
C PRO A 254 36.06 -9.40 17.40
N PHE A 255 36.74 -8.32 17.08
CA PHE A 255 36.94 -7.90 15.68
C PHE A 255 38.36 -7.37 15.51
N SER A 256 38.89 -7.50 14.32
CA SER A 256 40.24 -7.10 13.96
C SER A 256 40.23 -6.15 12.77
N ILE A 257 41.32 -5.40 12.64
CA ILE A 257 41.57 -4.61 11.45
C ILE A 257 42.91 -4.94 10.84
N VAL A 258 42.99 -4.81 9.51
CA VAL A 258 44.23 -5.01 8.75
C VAL A 258 44.46 -3.75 7.92
N SER A 259 45.52 -2.98 8.24
CA SER A 259 46.02 -1.89 7.41
C SER A 259 47.00 -2.45 6.38
N ILE A 260 46.83 -2.04 5.14
CA ILE A 260 47.53 -2.60 3.97
C ILE A 260 48.11 -1.48 3.14
N ASP A 261 49.35 -1.62 2.68
CA ASP A 261 50.00 -0.65 1.80
C ASP A 261 50.78 -1.37 0.72
N ILE A 262 50.65 -0.90 -0.52
CA ILE A 262 51.34 -1.50 -1.68
C ILE A 262 52.81 -1.11 -1.67
N ASP A 263 53.67 -2.10 -1.61
CA ASP A 263 55.09 -1.89 -1.56
C ASP A 263 55.60 -1.22 -2.82
N HIS A 264 56.39 -0.15 -2.68
CA HIS A 264 57.02 0.58 -3.76
C HIS A 264 56.03 1.14 -4.82
N PHE A 265 54.80 1.44 -4.45
CA PHE A 265 53.79 1.89 -5.40
C PHE A 265 54.21 3.15 -6.16
N LYS A 266 54.88 4.09 -5.48
CA LYS A 266 55.43 5.26 -6.16
C LYS A 266 56.40 4.88 -7.30
N HIS A 267 57.25 3.86 -7.05
CA HIS A 267 58.19 3.38 -8.08
C HIS A 267 57.46 2.77 -9.31
N ILE A 268 56.35 2.06 -9.03
CA ILE A 268 55.48 1.54 -10.11
C ILE A 268 54.96 2.68 -10.95
N ASN A 269 54.42 3.74 -10.34
CA ASN A 269 53.94 4.92 -11.04
C ASN A 269 55.05 5.65 -11.81
N ASP A 270 56.21 5.83 -11.17
CA ASP A 270 57.34 6.54 -11.82
C ASP A 270 57.92 5.77 -13.02
N GLN A 271 57.84 4.43 -12.99
CA GLN A 271 58.40 3.57 -14.02
C GLN A 271 57.40 3.25 -15.17
N HIS A 272 56.12 3.04 -14.84
CA HIS A 272 55.12 2.56 -15.78
C HIS A 272 53.95 3.52 -16.03
N GLY A 273 53.94 4.67 -15.33
CA GLY A 273 52.87 5.67 -15.42
C GLY A 273 51.70 5.40 -14.48
N HIS A 274 50.91 6.46 -14.25
CA HIS A 274 49.75 6.40 -13.34
C HIS A 274 48.67 5.44 -13.83
N ASP A 275 48.52 5.22 -15.13
CA ASP A 275 47.52 4.29 -15.66
C ASP A 275 47.78 2.84 -15.20
N ILE A 276 49.06 2.44 -15.16
CA ILE A 276 49.45 1.10 -14.63
C ILE A 276 49.26 1.07 -13.10
N GLY A 277 49.56 2.15 -12.40
CA GLY A 277 49.22 2.27 -10.96
C GLY A 277 47.75 2.08 -10.68
N ASP A 278 46.88 2.66 -11.50
CA ASP A 278 45.43 2.49 -11.41
C ASP A 278 45.00 1.03 -11.69
N VAL A 279 45.62 0.36 -12.64
CA VAL A 279 45.40 -1.08 -12.89
C VAL A 279 45.79 -1.91 -11.67
N VAL A 280 46.93 -1.60 -11.04
CA VAL A 280 47.35 -2.29 -9.79
C VAL A 280 46.35 -2.06 -8.66
N LEU A 281 45.89 -0.83 -8.42
CA LEU A 281 44.91 -0.53 -7.39
C LEU A 281 43.59 -1.27 -7.58
N LYS A 282 43.07 -1.32 -8.82
CA LYS A 282 41.88 -2.09 -9.19
C LYS A 282 42.09 -3.59 -8.98
N GLY A 283 43.25 -4.09 -9.41
CA GLY A 283 43.59 -5.51 -9.25
C GLY A 283 43.71 -5.95 -7.79
N ILE A 284 44.31 -5.13 -6.92
CA ILE A 284 44.36 -5.41 -5.46
C ILE A 284 42.95 -5.39 -4.87
N SER A 285 42.11 -4.42 -5.22
CA SER A 285 40.72 -4.41 -4.79
C SER A 285 40.00 -5.71 -5.22
N HIS A 286 40.24 -6.18 -6.42
CA HIS A 286 39.68 -7.46 -6.90
C HIS A 286 40.19 -8.66 -6.10
N VAL A 287 41.50 -8.75 -5.83
CA VAL A 287 42.09 -9.80 -4.99
C VAL A 287 41.45 -9.82 -3.59
N MET A 288 41.23 -8.65 -2.98
CA MET A 288 40.56 -8.51 -1.69
C MET A 288 39.13 -9.05 -1.76
N SER A 289 38.37 -8.68 -2.80
CA SER A 289 36.98 -9.14 -3.00
C SER A 289 36.86 -10.68 -3.13
N GLN A 290 37.87 -11.33 -3.69
CA GLN A 290 37.90 -12.80 -3.88
C GLN A 290 38.41 -13.54 -2.64
N THR A 291 39.15 -12.86 -1.78
CA THR A 291 39.82 -13.48 -0.62
C THR A 291 39.02 -13.33 0.65
N LEU A 292 38.35 -12.22 0.84
CA LEU A 292 37.56 -11.86 2.03
C LEU A 292 36.18 -12.52 2.03
N ARG A 293 35.63 -12.72 3.24
CA ARG A 293 34.26 -13.22 3.43
C ARG A 293 33.26 -12.15 3.14
N GLU A 294 32.01 -12.52 2.91
CA GLU A 294 30.89 -11.55 2.66
C GLU A 294 30.69 -10.58 3.83
N ILE A 295 30.96 -11.02 5.07
CA ILE A 295 30.83 -10.20 6.27
C ILE A 295 32.02 -9.28 6.50
N ASP A 296 33.16 -9.52 5.84
CA ASP A 296 34.36 -8.70 5.97
C ASP A 296 34.18 -7.42 5.14
N ILE A 297 34.65 -6.32 5.68
CA ILE A 297 34.52 -5.00 5.05
C ILE A 297 35.91 -4.54 4.64
N TYR A 298 36.08 -4.14 3.40
CA TYR A 298 37.34 -3.62 2.92
C TYR A 298 37.14 -2.37 2.07
N GLY A 299 38.16 -1.53 2.04
CA GLY A 299 38.09 -0.31 1.25
C GLY A 299 39.43 0.38 1.09
N ARG A 300 39.43 1.39 0.22
CA ARG A 300 40.60 2.24 0.01
C ARG A 300 40.65 3.34 1.09
N TRP A 301 41.71 3.32 1.87
CA TRP A 301 41.90 4.27 2.95
C TRP A 301 42.47 5.62 2.46
N GLY A 302 43.39 5.57 1.48
CA GLY A 302 43.97 6.74 0.81
C GLY A 302 45.11 6.33 -0.10
N GLY A 303 45.39 7.03 -1.20
CA GLY A 303 46.50 6.74 -2.09
C GLY A 303 46.61 5.27 -2.48
N GLU A 304 47.66 4.60 -2.00
CA GLU A 304 47.94 3.17 -2.15
C GLU A 304 47.59 2.32 -0.94
N GLU A 305 46.88 2.93 0.05
CA GLU A 305 46.50 2.28 1.30
C GLU A 305 45.10 1.70 1.26
N PHE A 306 44.96 0.48 1.79
CA PHE A 306 43.69 -0.21 2.00
C PHE A 306 43.50 -0.56 3.46
N LEU A 307 42.25 -0.72 3.89
CA LEU A 307 41.86 -1.14 5.21
C LEU A 307 40.84 -2.25 5.14
N CYS A 308 41.05 -3.34 5.87
CA CYS A 308 40.06 -4.37 6.12
C CYS A 308 39.56 -4.30 7.56
N ILE A 309 38.25 -4.50 7.74
CA ILE A 309 37.59 -4.69 9.03
C ILE A 309 37.06 -6.11 9.03
N LEU A 310 37.45 -6.92 10.00
CA LEU A 310 37.12 -8.34 10.10
C LEU A 310 36.24 -8.55 11.34
N PRO A 311 34.91 -8.54 11.21
CA PRO A 311 33.99 -8.83 12.32
C PRO A 311 34.13 -10.27 12.79
N ASN A 312 33.86 -10.52 14.07
CA ASN A 312 33.91 -11.85 14.71
C ASN A 312 35.24 -12.61 14.45
N THR A 313 36.36 -11.87 14.45
CA THR A 313 37.67 -12.39 14.09
C THR A 313 38.68 -11.93 15.12
N ASP A 314 39.34 -12.87 15.77
CA ASP A 314 40.38 -12.58 16.73
C ASP A 314 41.76 -12.32 16.06
N THR A 315 42.79 -12.09 16.86
CA THR A 315 44.13 -11.75 16.36
C THR A 315 44.75 -12.87 15.52
N GLU A 316 44.56 -14.13 15.91
CA GLU A 316 45.20 -15.28 15.23
C GLU A 316 44.50 -15.54 13.89
N GLU A 317 43.20 -15.51 13.88
CA GLU A 317 42.39 -15.60 12.66
C GLU A 317 42.68 -14.45 11.68
N ALA A 318 42.83 -13.22 12.21
CA ALA A 318 43.17 -12.04 11.40
C ALA A 318 44.58 -12.15 10.78
N LEU A 319 45.56 -12.70 11.49
CA LEU A 319 46.89 -13.00 10.96
C LEU A 319 46.82 -14.00 9.79
N VAL A 320 46.04 -15.07 9.94
CA VAL A 320 45.83 -16.08 8.88
C VAL A 320 45.15 -15.40 7.66
N CYS A 321 44.18 -14.54 7.87
CA CYS A 321 43.52 -13.80 6.79
C CYS A 321 44.50 -12.85 6.08
N ALA A 322 45.31 -12.11 6.84
CA ALA A 322 46.27 -11.16 6.29
C ALA A 322 47.38 -11.89 5.49
N GLU A 323 47.90 -13.04 5.97
CA GLU A 323 48.86 -13.84 5.22
C GLU A 323 48.26 -14.43 3.94
N ARG A 324 46.99 -14.84 3.94
CA ARG A 324 46.30 -15.27 2.74
C ARG A 324 46.18 -14.14 1.73
N LEU A 325 45.81 -12.94 2.19
CA LEU A 325 45.74 -11.74 1.36
C LEU A 325 47.11 -11.40 0.75
N ARG A 326 48.18 -11.41 1.58
CA ARG A 326 49.53 -11.14 1.14
C ARG A 326 49.97 -12.09 0.02
N ASN A 327 49.77 -13.39 0.22
CA ASN A 327 50.12 -14.40 -0.77
C ASN A 327 49.34 -14.26 -2.06
N ASN A 328 48.02 -13.95 -1.98
CA ASN A 328 47.18 -13.74 -3.17
C ASN A 328 47.60 -12.48 -3.92
N VAL A 329 47.93 -11.37 -3.22
CA VAL A 329 48.47 -10.15 -3.86
C VAL A 329 49.78 -10.45 -4.58
N LYS A 330 50.71 -11.18 -3.93
CA LYS A 330 51.99 -11.53 -4.52
C LYS A 330 51.88 -12.43 -5.78
N GLN A 331 50.82 -13.27 -5.83
CA GLN A 331 50.58 -14.19 -6.95
C GLN A 331 49.67 -13.55 -8.05
N ALA A 332 49.11 -12.39 -7.76
CA ALA A 332 48.17 -11.77 -8.66
C ALA A 332 48.85 -11.35 -9.98
N GLN A 333 48.16 -11.61 -11.09
CA GLN A 333 48.48 -11.05 -12.41
C GLN A 333 47.55 -9.90 -12.69
N PHE A 334 48.12 -8.77 -13.09
CA PHE A 334 47.37 -7.57 -13.39
C PHE A 334 47.17 -7.48 -14.92
N ASN A 335 45.93 -7.72 -15.38
CA ASN A 335 45.58 -7.56 -16.78
C ASN A 335 45.91 -6.13 -17.18
N GLU A 336 46.48 -5.91 -18.38
CA GLU A 336 46.90 -4.60 -18.90
C GLU A 336 48.22 -4.05 -18.30
N ALA A 337 48.83 -4.72 -17.33
CA ALA A 337 50.19 -4.40 -16.86
C ALA A 337 51.23 -5.28 -17.54
N PRO A 338 52.53 -4.88 -17.53
CA PRO A 338 53.62 -5.71 -18.02
C PRO A 338 53.66 -7.10 -17.28
N SER A 339 53.87 -8.16 -18.05
CA SER A 339 53.83 -9.55 -17.49
C SER A 339 54.91 -9.84 -16.44
N ASP A 340 55.94 -9.02 -16.37
CA ASP A 340 57.05 -9.08 -15.42
C ASP A 340 56.85 -8.17 -14.17
N LEU A 341 55.71 -7.46 -14.12
CA LEU A 341 55.38 -6.62 -12.96
C LEU A 341 55.04 -7.49 -11.74
N HIS A 342 55.93 -7.46 -10.74
CA HIS A 342 55.69 -8.10 -9.45
C HIS A 342 55.28 -7.06 -8.42
N VAL A 343 54.06 -7.24 -7.84
CA VAL A 343 53.51 -6.34 -6.84
C VAL A 343 53.47 -7.10 -5.50
N THR A 344 53.97 -6.51 -4.43
CA THR A 344 53.82 -6.98 -3.06
C THR A 344 53.14 -5.92 -2.20
N ALA A 345 52.62 -6.29 -1.05
CA ALA A 345 52.06 -5.37 -0.08
C ALA A 345 52.51 -5.75 1.32
N SER A 346 52.60 -4.77 2.19
CA SER A 346 52.87 -4.91 3.63
C SER A 346 51.56 -4.77 4.41
N PHE A 347 51.45 -5.51 5.52
CA PHE A 347 50.23 -5.66 6.30
C PHE A 347 50.47 -5.40 7.79
N GLY A 348 49.63 -4.56 8.38
CA GLY A 348 49.61 -4.32 9.83
C GLY A 348 48.29 -4.77 10.44
N VAL A 349 48.34 -5.71 11.38
CA VAL A 349 47.18 -6.33 12.02
C VAL A 349 47.06 -5.88 13.47
N THR A 350 45.81 -5.61 13.90
CA THR A 350 45.48 -5.45 15.32
C THR A 350 44.03 -5.84 15.58
N SER A 351 43.75 -6.28 16.83
CA SER A 351 42.38 -6.59 17.28
C SER A 351 41.92 -5.54 18.28
N ALA A 352 40.61 -5.45 18.48
CA ALA A 352 39.99 -4.56 19.45
C ALA A 352 40.32 -5.00 20.89
N HIS A 353 40.57 -4.03 21.76
CA HIS A 353 40.77 -4.21 23.19
C HIS A 353 39.80 -3.32 23.98
N HIS A 354 39.55 -3.71 25.22
CA HIS A 354 38.71 -2.91 26.11
C HIS A 354 39.29 -1.51 26.31
N GLY A 355 38.45 -0.50 26.11
CA GLY A 355 38.82 0.92 26.22
C GLY A 355 39.38 1.54 24.96
N ASP A 356 39.50 0.79 23.85
CA ASP A 356 39.94 1.36 22.56
C ASP A 356 38.94 2.32 21.98
N ARG A 357 39.46 3.38 21.37
CA ARG A 357 38.73 4.20 20.36
C ARG A 357 39.25 3.81 18.98
N VAL A 358 38.49 4.13 17.96
CA VAL A 358 38.86 3.90 16.54
C VAL A 358 40.29 4.37 16.26
N MET A 359 40.65 5.55 16.75
CA MET A 359 41.99 6.12 16.55
C MET A 359 43.11 5.32 17.23
N ASP A 360 42.82 4.64 18.34
CA ASP A 360 43.82 3.82 19.04
C ASP A 360 44.10 2.55 18.26
N MET A 361 43.05 1.92 17.68
CA MET A 361 43.19 0.76 16.78
C MET A 361 43.96 1.12 15.50
N LEU A 362 43.55 2.20 14.83
CA LEU A 362 44.19 2.67 13.58
C LEU A 362 45.70 2.90 13.85
N LYS A 363 46.06 3.60 14.92
CA LYS A 363 47.47 3.84 15.28
C LYS A 363 48.24 2.55 15.49
N ARG A 364 47.64 1.52 16.12
CA ARG A 364 48.32 0.23 16.29
C ARG A 364 48.49 -0.49 14.96
N ALA A 365 47.48 -0.50 14.12
CA ALA A 365 47.57 -1.11 12.79
C ALA A 365 48.65 -0.42 11.94
N ASP A 366 48.71 0.92 11.96
CA ASP A 366 49.73 1.68 11.23
C ASP A 366 51.14 1.47 11.77
N LEU A 367 51.32 1.34 13.08
CA LEU A 367 52.62 0.99 13.68
C LEU A 367 53.05 -0.42 13.28
N ALA A 368 52.14 -1.39 13.26
CA ALA A 368 52.40 -2.74 12.77
C ALA A 368 52.77 -2.72 11.26
N LEU A 369 52.05 -1.95 10.47
CA LEU A 369 52.35 -1.77 9.05
C LEU A 369 53.72 -1.13 8.82
N TYR A 370 54.06 -0.13 9.61
CA TYR A 370 55.40 0.50 9.56
C TYR A 370 56.51 -0.48 9.88
N GLN A 371 56.33 -1.35 10.90
CA GLN A 371 57.31 -2.45 11.21
C GLN A 371 57.45 -3.39 9.99
N ALA A 372 56.34 -3.80 9.37
CA ALA A 372 56.37 -4.64 8.18
C ALA A 372 57.17 -3.97 7.05
N LYS A 373 57.02 -2.66 6.84
CA LYS A 373 57.77 -1.93 5.80
C LYS A 373 59.26 -1.80 6.13
N THR A 374 59.64 -1.57 7.38
CA THR A 374 61.05 -1.38 7.80
C THR A 374 61.82 -2.70 7.91
N GLU A 375 61.15 -3.80 8.19
CA GLU A 375 61.78 -5.12 8.35
C GLU A 375 61.87 -5.92 7.02
N GLY A 376 61.65 -5.29 5.89
CA GLY A 376 61.90 -5.90 4.59
C GLY A 376 60.72 -5.98 3.63
N ARG A 377 59.53 -5.41 4.01
CA ARG A 377 58.30 -5.44 3.22
C ARG A 377 57.77 -6.85 2.93
N ASP A 378 56.73 -7.00 2.10
CA ASP A 378 56.09 -8.27 1.74
C ASP A 378 55.91 -9.20 2.99
N GLN A 379 55.32 -8.65 4.03
CA GLN A 379 55.11 -9.40 5.27
C GLN A 379 53.94 -8.85 6.10
N VAL A 380 53.48 -9.64 7.04
CA VAL A 380 52.45 -9.30 8.02
C VAL A 380 53.09 -9.04 9.37
N ARG A 381 52.75 -7.98 10.04
CA ARG A 381 53.10 -7.67 11.41
C ARG A 381 51.85 -7.42 12.26
N CYS A 382 51.92 -7.81 13.53
CA CYS A 382 50.83 -7.61 14.47
C CYS A 382 51.32 -6.90 15.73
N LEU A 383 50.54 -5.92 16.18
CA LEU A 383 50.75 -5.30 17.50
C LEU A 383 49.53 -5.57 18.39
N LYS A 384 49.80 -6.19 19.55
CA LYS A 384 48.78 -6.43 20.60
C LYS A 384 48.69 -5.20 21.53
N GLY A 385 47.49 -4.90 22.04
CA GLY A 385 47.21 -3.68 22.83
C GLY A 385 48.12 -3.44 24.07
N ALA A 386 48.68 -4.51 24.64
CA ALA A 386 49.54 -4.40 25.79
C ALA A 386 50.94 -3.78 25.51
N GLU A 387 51.44 -3.82 24.27
CA GLU A 387 52.79 -3.35 23.92
C GLU A 387 52.91 -1.80 23.83
N LEU A 388 51.82 -1.09 23.62
CA LEU A 388 51.82 0.39 23.63
C LEU A 388 51.91 0.99 25.02
N THR A 389 51.42 0.28 26.04
CA THR A 389 51.46 0.76 27.44
C THR A 389 52.87 0.72 27.99
N GLN A 390 53.67 -0.30 27.59
CA GLN A 390 55.10 -0.40 28.04
C GLN A 390 55.99 0.65 27.40
N LYS A 391 55.80 1.01 26.12
CA LYS A 391 56.62 2.06 25.48
C LYS A 391 56.28 3.50 25.96
N ARG A 392 55.07 3.72 26.51
CA ARG A 392 54.75 5.02 27.16
C ARG A 392 55.32 5.19 28.56
N MET A 393 55.72 4.10 29.23
CA MET A 393 56.36 4.18 30.55
C MET A 393 57.88 4.34 30.46
N HIS A 394 58.50 4.22 29.30
CA HIS A 394 59.95 4.36 29.08
C HIS A 394 60.36 5.48 28.13
N ALA A 395 59.42 6.36 27.72
CA ALA A 395 59.67 7.60 26.98
C ALA A 395 59.26 8.81 27.81
#